data_3e1e4acb8490ccfb75b1962931513ee8
#
_entry.id   3e1e4acb8490ccfb75b1962931513ee8
#
_cell.length_a   1.000
_cell.length_b   1.000
_cell.length_c   1.000
_cell.angle_alpha   90.00
_cell.angle_beta   90.00
_cell.angle_gamma   90.00
#
_symmetry.space_group_name_H-M   'P 1'
#
loop_
_entity.id
_entity.type
_entity.pdbx_description
1 polymer ?
#
loop_
_entity_poly.entity_id
_entity_poly.type
_entity_poly.pdbx_seq_one_letter_code
_entity_poly.pdbx_strand_id
1 'polypeptide(L)' 'MNRPELSRQLQALARRHPGAHPYTLALLFQAQTGRILSGQQVKQLLAEPVNHSIHAAKS' A
#
# COMPACT_ATOMS: atom_id res chain seq x y z
N MET A 1 12.39 4.82 -2.94
CA MET A 1 10.95 5.01 -2.71
C MET A 1 10.70 5.01 -1.21
N ASN A 2 10.07 6.04 -0.70
CA ASN A 2 9.83 6.11 0.73
C ASN A 2 8.49 5.48 1.09
N ARG A 3 8.25 5.31 2.40
CA ARG A 3 7.08 4.60 2.89
C ARG A 3 5.75 5.23 2.48
N PRO A 4 5.56 6.55 2.57
CA PRO A 4 4.30 7.16 2.11
C PRO A 4 4.03 6.94 0.64
N GLU A 5 5.07 6.93 -0.17
CA GLU A 5 4.94 6.70 -1.60
C GLU A 5 4.55 5.26 -1.88
N LEU A 6 5.17 4.31 -1.18
CA LEU A 6 4.80 2.90 -1.30
C LEU A 6 3.32 2.69 -0.96
N SER A 7 2.90 3.29 0.16
CA SER A 7 1.52 3.15 0.60
C SER A 7 0.55 3.71 -0.42
N ARG A 8 0.88 4.86 -1.00
CA ARG A 8 0.02 5.50 -1.99
C ARG A 8 -0.10 4.65 -3.25
N GLN A 9 1.00 4.10 -3.72
CA GLN A 9 0.99 3.26 -4.92
C GLN A 9 0.21 1.97 -4.69
N LEU A 10 0.38 1.37 -3.51
CA LEU A 10 -0.38 0.16 -3.18
C LEU A 10 -1.87 0.45 -3.08
N GLN A 11 -2.25 1.59 -2.53
CA GLN A 11 -3.65 1.96 -2.46
C GLN A 11 -4.25 2.18 -3.85
N ALA A 12 -3.47 2.76 -4.75
CA ALA A 12 -3.92 2.92 -6.13
C ALA A 12 -4.15 1.56 -6.79
N LEU A 13 -3.25 0.60 -6.55
CA LEU A 13 -3.43 -0.75 -7.06
C LEU A 13 -4.68 -1.41 -6.47
N ALA A 14 -4.90 -1.22 -5.18
CA ALA A 14 -6.06 -1.81 -4.51
C ALA A 14 -7.36 -1.27 -5.10
N ARG A 15 -7.39 -0.01 -5.48
CA ARG A 15 -8.57 0.57 -6.12
C ARG A 15 -8.82 -0.01 -7.50
N ARG A 16 -7.75 -0.30 -8.23
CA ARG A 16 -7.85 -0.86 -9.57
C ARG A 16 -8.23 -2.33 -9.53
N HIS A 17 -7.95 -3.01 -8.42
CA HIS A 17 -8.22 -4.42 -8.25
C HIS A 17 -8.98 -4.64 -6.95
N PRO A 18 -10.23 -4.16 -6.89
CA PRO A 18 -11.02 -4.30 -5.65
C PRO A 18 -11.23 -5.77 -5.30
N GLY A 19 -11.06 -6.09 -4.05
CA GLY A 19 -11.18 -7.46 -3.59
C GLY A 19 -9.92 -8.31 -3.75
N ALA A 20 -8.87 -7.75 -4.32
CA ALA A 20 -7.63 -8.50 -4.48
C ALA A 20 -6.97 -8.75 -3.12
N HIS A 21 -6.49 -9.97 -2.94
CA HIS A 21 -5.77 -10.32 -1.72
C HIS A 21 -4.46 -9.53 -1.63
N PRO A 22 -4.00 -9.18 -0.42
CA PRO A 22 -2.71 -8.47 -0.29
C PRO A 22 -1.55 -9.16 -0.99
N TYR A 23 -1.53 -10.48 -0.98
CA TYR A 23 -0.48 -11.22 -1.67
C TYR A 23 -0.53 -10.96 -3.18
N THR A 24 -1.73 -10.91 -3.74
CA THR A 24 -1.91 -10.60 -5.17
C THR A 24 -1.42 -9.19 -5.48
N LEU A 25 -1.73 -8.24 -4.59
CA LEU A 25 -1.27 -6.87 -4.78
C LEU A 25 0.25 -6.79 -4.71
N ALA A 26 0.88 -7.60 -3.87
CA ALA A 26 2.33 -7.65 -3.80
C ALA A 26 2.92 -8.10 -5.13
N LEU A 27 2.32 -9.11 -5.75
CA LEU A 27 2.78 -9.60 -7.04
C LEU A 27 2.61 -8.56 -8.14
N LEU A 28 1.48 -7.87 -8.13
CA LEU A 28 1.23 -6.81 -9.11
C LEU A 28 2.21 -5.66 -8.93
N PHE A 29 2.47 -5.30 -7.69
CA PHE A 29 3.42 -4.23 -7.39
C PHE A 29 4.82 -4.60 -7.86
N GLN A 30 5.21 -5.85 -7.63
CA GLN A 30 6.52 -6.33 -8.09
C GLN A 30 6.62 -6.26 -9.61
N ALA A 31 5.56 -6.62 -10.32
CA ALA A 31 5.54 -6.58 -11.78
C ALA A 31 5.68 -5.14 -12.29
N GLN A 32 5.11 -4.17 -11.58
CA GLN A 32 5.14 -2.78 -12.02
C GLN A 32 6.43 -2.07 -11.67
N THR A 33 6.98 -2.33 -10.49
CA THR A 33 8.11 -1.55 -9.96
C THR A 33 9.39 -2.34 -9.81
N GLY A 34 9.30 -3.68 -9.86
CA GLY A 34 10.44 -4.53 -9.58
C GLY A 34 10.73 -4.72 -8.11
N ARG A 35 9.96 -4.09 -7.24
CA ARG A 35 10.17 -4.15 -5.80
C ARG A 35 9.41 -5.32 -5.21
N ILE A 36 10.10 -6.10 -4.39
CA ILE A 36 9.51 -7.29 -3.78
C ILE A 36 9.01 -6.96 -2.39
N LEU A 37 7.72 -7.17 -2.18
CA LEU A 37 7.07 -6.99 -0.89
C LEU A 37 6.35 -8.29 -0.51
N SER A 38 6.30 -8.58 0.80
CA SER A 38 5.49 -9.69 1.26
C SER A 38 4.02 -9.25 1.36
N GLY A 39 3.12 -10.24 1.34
CA GLY A 39 1.70 -9.95 1.53
C GLY A 39 1.44 -9.24 2.84
N GLN A 40 2.19 -9.61 3.89
CA GLN A 40 2.05 -8.97 5.18
C GLN A 40 2.47 -7.51 5.14
N GLN A 41 3.55 -7.21 4.43
CA GLN A 41 4.00 -5.83 4.28
C GLN A 41 2.96 -5.00 3.53
N VAL A 42 2.38 -5.56 2.47
CA VAL A 42 1.33 -4.89 1.72
C VAL A 42 0.14 -4.60 2.63
N LYS A 43 -0.26 -5.59 3.42
CA LYS A 43 -1.37 -5.44 4.34
C LYS A 43 -1.12 -4.31 5.34
N GLN A 44 0.09 -4.24 5.88
CA GLN A 44 0.45 -3.18 6.81
C GLN A 44 0.43 -1.81 6.15
N LEU A 45 0.98 -1.72 4.95
CA LEU A 45 1.03 -0.44 4.23
C LEU A 45 -0.37 0.05 3.87
N LEU A 46 -1.25 -0.86 3.51
CA LEU A 46 -2.63 -0.48 3.18
C LEU A 46 -3.41 -0.04 4.42
N ALA A 47 -3.05 -0.57 5.58
CA ALA A 47 -3.72 -0.20 6.82
C ALA A 47 -3.24 1.13 7.39
N GLU A 48 -2.10 1.64 6.93
CA GLU A 48 -1.56 2.90 7.43
C GLU A 48 -2.36 4.08 6.90
N PRO A 49 -2.66 5.08 7.76
CA PRO A 49 -3.29 6.30 7.26
C PRO A 49 -2.30 7.05 6.37
N VAL A 50 -2.79 7.48 5.25
CA VAL A 50 -1.94 8.18 4.31
C VAL A 50 -1.66 9.61 4.78
N ASN A 51 -2.61 10.14 5.55
CA ASN A 51 -2.43 11.47 6.10
C ASN A 51 -1.60 11.44 7.33
N HIS A 52 -2.23 11.71 7.64
CA HIS A 52 -1.92 11.79 8.56
C HIS A 52 -2.06 12.53 9.31
N SER A 53 -2.32 12.57 9.40
CA SER A 53 -2.44 13.13 9.93
C SER A 53 -2.70 13.64 10.60
N ILE A 54 -2.60 13.92 10.74
CA ILE A 54 -2.75 14.26 11.27
C ILE A 54 -3.35 14.57 11.90
N HIS A 55 -3.43 14.62 11.99
CA HIS A 55 -3.93 14.70 12.46
C HIS A 55 -4.22 14.62 13.21
N ALA A 56 -4.00 14.59 13.40
CA ALA A 56 -4.16 14.45 14.03
C ALA A 56 -4.39 14.70 14.83
N ALA A 57 -4.30 14.87 15.00
CA ALA A 57 -4.40 14.96 15.56
C ALA A 57 -4.90 15.39 16.24
N LYS A 58 -5.08 15.58 16.27
CA LYS A 58 -5.54 15.80 16.66
C LYS A 58 -6.23 15.59 16.99
N SER A 59 -6.15 15.52 17.05
CA SER A 59 -6.62 15.19 17.13
C SER A 59 -6.93 14.85 17.40
#